data_4f40eaf7bcae105bf3cc40566aec8bb4
#
_entry.id   4f40eaf7bcae105bf3cc40566aec8bb4
#
_cell.length_a   1.000
_cell.length_b   1.000
_cell.length_c   1.000
_cell.angle_alpha   90.00
_cell.angle_beta   90.00
_cell.angle_gamma   90.00
#
_symmetry.space_group_name_H-M   'P 1'
#
loop_
_entity.id
_entity.type
_entity.pdbx_description
1 polymer ?
#
loop_
_entity_poly.entity_id
_entity_poly.type
_entity_poly.pdbx_seq_one_letter_code
_entity_poly.pdbx_strand_id
1 'polypeptide(L)'
;MTTNSLDKSKIRFLLLEGLHPSALQVLQAAGYSQIESLPGALPQEELIERIADAHFIGIRSRTQLNAEVLAHAHKLVAIGCFCIGTNQVDLNAARDRGIAVFNAPYSNTRSVAELVLAEAILLLRGVP
;
A
#
# COMPACT_ATOMS: atom_id res chain seq x y z
N MET A 1 17.77 -13.01 -27.55
CA MET A 1 16.86 -13.37 -26.46
C MET A 1 15.85 -12.27 -26.26
N THR A 2 14.60 -12.53 -26.52
CA THR A 2 13.53 -11.62 -26.14
C THR A 2 13.28 -11.77 -24.64
N THR A 3 13.67 -10.77 -23.86
CA THR A 3 13.28 -10.69 -22.46
C THR A 3 11.83 -10.24 -22.39
N ASN A 4 10.94 -11.10 -21.92
CA ASN A 4 9.52 -10.80 -21.76
C ASN A 4 9.20 -9.95 -20.52
N SER A 5 10.19 -9.38 -19.85
CA SER A 5 10.01 -8.53 -18.67
C SER A 5 10.27 -7.07 -19.00
N LEU A 6 9.45 -6.20 -18.47
CA LEU A 6 9.67 -4.76 -18.54
C LEU A 6 10.97 -4.40 -17.83
N ASP A 7 11.75 -3.49 -18.42
CA ASP A 7 12.98 -2.99 -17.80
C ASP A 7 12.64 -2.33 -16.45
N LYS A 8 13.39 -2.68 -15.42
CA LYS A 8 13.19 -2.15 -14.06
C LYS A 8 13.25 -0.62 -14.02
N SER A 9 14.03 0.01 -14.89
CA SER A 9 14.12 1.47 -14.99
C SER A 9 12.81 2.13 -15.46
N LYS A 10 11.89 1.37 -16.05
CA LYS A 10 10.59 1.85 -16.55
C LYS A 10 9.44 1.56 -15.59
N ILE A 11 9.68 0.76 -14.56
CA ILE A 11 8.65 0.41 -13.58
C ILE A 11 8.55 1.53 -12.54
N ARG A 12 7.35 2.09 -12.41
CA ARG A 12 7.06 3.21 -11.50
C ARG A 12 6.34 2.72 -10.24
N PHE A 13 6.89 3.12 -9.10
CA PHE A 13 6.30 2.92 -7.78
C PHE A 13 5.76 4.24 -7.23
N LEU A 14 4.55 4.21 -6.71
CA LEU A 14 3.94 5.31 -5.96
C LEU A 14 3.73 4.85 -4.52
N LEU A 15 4.51 5.40 -3.60
CA LEU A 15 4.44 5.07 -2.16
C LEU A 15 3.82 6.24 -1.41
N LEU A 16 2.70 6.02 -0.75
CA LEU A 16 1.94 7.06 -0.06
C LEU A 16 1.94 6.84 1.46
N GLU A 17 1.49 7.87 2.19
CA GLU A 17 1.26 7.84 3.63
C GLU A 17 2.53 7.60 4.46
N GLY A 18 3.67 8.07 3.97
CA GLY A 18 4.92 8.04 4.73
C GLY A 18 5.35 6.62 5.09
N LEU A 19 5.39 5.72 4.12
CA LEU A 19 5.91 4.37 4.33
C LEU A 19 7.33 4.41 4.87
N HIS A 20 7.67 3.41 5.68
CA HIS A 20 8.99 3.36 6.31
C HIS A 20 10.11 3.39 5.26
N PRO A 21 11.21 4.14 5.49
CA PRO A 21 12.33 4.26 4.53
C PRO A 21 12.91 2.92 4.07
N SER A 22 12.78 1.86 4.86
CA SER A 22 13.23 0.52 4.47
C SER A 22 12.53 0.00 3.21
N ALA A 23 11.27 0.38 2.96
CA ALA A 23 10.58 0.01 1.74
C ALA A 23 11.27 0.60 0.51
N LEU A 24 11.64 1.88 0.58
CA LEU A 24 12.40 2.56 -0.47
C LEU A 24 13.78 1.90 -0.69
N GLN A 25 14.49 1.60 0.40
CA GLN A 25 15.80 0.96 0.35
C GLN A 25 15.75 -0.42 -0.31
N VAL A 26 14.75 -1.24 0.03
CA VAL A 26 14.56 -2.57 -0.57
C VAL A 26 14.31 -2.47 -2.07
N LEU A 27 13.47 -1.54 -2.50
CA LEU A 27 13.17 -1.33 -3.93
C LEU A 27 14.40 -0.84 -4.69
N GLN A 28 15.15 0.11 -4.13
CA GLN A 28 16.38 0.62 -4.73
C GLN A 28 17.45 -0.48 -4.83
N ALA A 29 17.62 -1.29 -3.78
CA ALA A 29 18.54 -2.42 -3.79
C ALA A 29 18.14 -3.49 -4.83
N ALA A 30 16.86 -3.63 -5.12
CA ALA A 30 16.35 -4.53 -6.17
C ALA A 30 16.54 -3.97 -7.59
N GLY A 31 17.03 -2.74 -7.74
CA GLY A 31 17.34 -2.11 -9.03
C GLY A 31 16.22 -1.25 -9.61
N TYR A 32 15.21 -0.89 -8.82
CA TYR A 32 14.17 0.04 -9.24
C TYR A 32 14.60 1.48 -8.95
N SER A 33 14.42 2.38 -9.93
CA SER A 33 14.84 3.77 -9.84
C SER A 33 13.71 4.79 -9.87
N GLN A 34 12.55 4.42 -10.41
CA GLN A 34 11.39 5.31 -10.48
C GLN A 34 10.45 5.08 -9.31
N ILE A 35 10.81 5.65 -8.16
CA ILE A 35 10.06 5.50 -6.92
C ILE A 35 9.69 6.89 -6.42
N GLU A 36 8.41 7.21 -6.40
CA GLU A 36 7.86 8.41 -5.79
C GLU A 36 7.33 8.07 -4.41
N SER A 37 7.85 8.72 -3.38
CA SER A 37 7.42 8.51 -1.99
C SER A 37 6.90 9.82 -1.40
N LEU A 38 5.66 9.80 -0.93
CA LEU A 38 4.98 10.97 -0.39
C LEU A 38 4.58 10.74 1.08
N PRO A 39 4.64 11.79 1.92
CA PRO A 39 4.43 11.64 3.36
C PRO A 39 2.97 11.46 3.78
N GLY A 40 2.02 11.76 2.91
CA GLY A 40 0.60 11.72 3.21
C GLY A 40 -0.24 10.96 2.19
N ALA A 41 -1.52 10.87 2.49
CA ALA A 41 -2.53 10.48 1.51
C ALA A 41 -2.78 11.67 0.56
N LEU A 42 -3.16 11.37 -0.68
CA LEU A 42 -3.46 12.38 -1.68
C LEU A 42 -4.96 12.63 -1.78
N PRO A 43 -5.38 13.85 -2.13
CA PRO A 43 -6.74 14.10 -2.61
C PRO A 43 -7.05 13.19 -3.80
N GLN A 44 -8.33 12.83 -3.96
CA GLN A 44 -8.73 11.86 -4.99
C GLN A 44 -8.31 12.29 -6.41
N GLU A 45 -8.47 13.57 -6.74
CA GLU A 45 -8.11 14.11 -8.06
C GLU A 45 -6.61 13.94 -8.35
N GLU A 46 -5.76 14.29 -7.40
CA GLU A 46 -4.31 14.12 -7.52
C GLU A 46 -3.90 12.65 -7.55
N LEU A 47 -4.58 11.82 -6.76
CA LEU A 47 -4.36 10.37 -6.77
C LEU A 47 -4.67 9.76 -8.13
N ILE A 48 -5.76 10.16 -8.78
CA ILE A 48 -6.15 9.71 -10.12
C ILE A 48 -5.06 10.07 -11.14
N GLU A 49 -4.54 11.28 -11.09
CA GLU A 49 -3.47 11.71 -12.00
C GLU A 49 -2.19 10.89 -11.84
N ARG A 50 -1.78 10.65 -10.58
CA ARG A 50 -0.52 9.94 -10.29
C ARG A 50 -0.61 8.44 -10.51
N ILE A 51 -1.75 7.84 -10.20
CA ILE A 51 -1.92 6.39 -10.34
C ILE A 51 -1.99 5.95 -11.81
N ALA A 52 -2.33 6.84 -12.72
CA ALA A 52 -2.46 6.53 -14.14
C ALA A 52 -1.20 5.91 -14.75
N ASP A 53 -0.02 6.32 -14.30
CA ASP A 53 1.27 5.85 -14.79
C ASP A 53 1.99 4.89 -13.82
N ALA A 54 1.44 4.65 -12.64
CA ALA A 54 2.04 3.77 -11.66
C ALA A 54 1.83 2.30 -12.02
N HIS A 55 2.88 1.50 -11.86
CA HIS A 55 2.81 0.04 -11.98
C HIS A 55 2.55 -0.62 -10.63
N PHE A 56 3.05 -0.03 -9.56
CA PHE A 56 2.85 -0.48 -8.19
C PHE A 56 2.50 0.72 -7.30
N ILE A 57 1.56 0.52 -6.40
CA ILE A 57 1.21 1.50 -5.37
C ILE A 57 1.32 0.88 -3.98
N GLY A 58 1.96 1.61 -3.07
CA GLY A 58 2.01 1.26 -1.65
C GLY A 58 1.20 2.27 -0.84
N ILE A 59 0.27 1.77 -0.05
CA ILE A 59 -0.61 2.58 0.80
C ILE A 59 -0.67 2.03 2.23
N ARG A 60 -1.23 2.81 3.11
CA ARG A 60 -1.63 2.38 4.45
C ARG A 60 -3.17 2.41 4.56
N SER A 61 -3.69 2.94 5.65
CA SER A 61 -5.12 2.86 5.96
C SER A 61 -5.96 4.06 5.50
N ARG A 62 -5.35 5.14 5.06
CA ARG A 62 -6.06 6.40 4.73
C ARG A 62 -6.40 6.56 3.26
N THR A 63 -5.53 6.13 2.37
CA THR A 63 -5.75 6.23 0.92
C THR A 63 -6.87 5.29 0.48
N GLN A 64 -7.88 5.84 -0.19
CA GLN A 64 -9.02 5.06 -0.69
C GLN A 64 -8.82 4.73 -2.18
N LEU A 65 -8.68 3.45 -2.49
CA LEU A 65 -8.60 2.95 -3.85
C LEU A 65 -9.96 2.34 -4.24
N ASN A 66 -10.92 3.22 -4.46
CA ASN A 66 -12.26 2.86 -4.90
C ASN A 66 -12.30 2.54 -6.41
N ALA A 67 -13.45 2.08 -6.89
CA ALA A 67 -13.62 1.70 -8.29
C ALA A 67 -13.31 2.85 -9.27
N GLU A 68 -13.63 4.10 -8.90
CA GLU A 68 -13.35 5.27 -9.71
C GLU A 68 -11.85 5.51 -9.88
N VAL A 69 -11.10 5.47 -8.78
CA VAL A 69 -9.63 5.62 -8.80
C VAL A 69 -9.00 4.48 -9.61
N LEU A 70 -9.42 3.25 -9.37
CA LEU A 70 -8.89 2.08 -10.08
C LEU A 70 -9.23 2.08 -11.57
N ALA A 71 -10.33 2.71 -11.97
CA ALA A 71 -10.67 2.89 -13.39
C ALA A 71 -9.63 3.69 -14.16
N HIS A 72 -8.87 4.56 -13.49
CA HIS A 72 -7.79 5.36 -14.08
C HIS A 72 -6.40 4.71 -13.94
N ALA A 73 -6.30 3.59 -13.25
CA ALA A 73 -5.04 2.88 -13.01
C ALA A 73 -4.69 1.96 -14.19
N HIS A 74 -4.32 2.55 -15.32
CA HIS A 74 -4.15 1.83 -16.59
C HIS A 74 -2.96 0.87 -16.63
N LYS A 75 -1.93 1.11 -15.84
CA LYS A 75 -0.68 0.34 -15.82
C LYS A 75 -0.49 -0.42 -14.51
N LEU A 76 -1.41 -0.31 -13.57
CA LEU A 76 -1.26 -0.85 -12.23
C LEU A 76 -1.30 -2.38 -12.26
N VAL A 77 -0.27 -2.99 -11.69
CA VAL A 77 -0.09 -4.45 -11.60
C VAL A 77 -0.45 -4.95 -10.21
N ALA A 78 -0.05 -4.21 -9.18
CA ALA A 78 -0.29 -4.62 -7.80
C ALA A 78 -0.42 -3.44 -6.85
N ILE A 79 -1.16 -3.69 -5.77
CA ILE A 79 -1.38 -2.79 -4.64
C ILE A 79 -0.78 -3.45 -3.39
N GLY A 80 0.11 -2.75 -2.71
CA GLY A 80 0.63 -3.14 -1.40
C GLY A 80 -0.05 -2.36 -0.29
N CYS A 81 -0.83 -3.03 0.56
CA CYS A 81 -1.39 -2.45 1.77
C CYS A 81 -0.42 -2.71 2.94
N PHE A 82 0.34 -1.68 3.34
CA PHE A 82 1.28 -1.74 4.47
C PHE A 82 0.54 -1.64 5.81
N CYS A 83 -0.49 -2.46 5.96
CA CYS A 83 -1.38 -2.56 7.10
C CYS A 83 -2.08 -3.92 7.08
N ILE A 84 -2.91 -4.19 8.09
CA ILE A 84 -3.62 -5.47 8.20
C ILE A 84 -4.84 -5.49 7.29
N GLY A 85 -5.65 -4.43 7.32
CA GLY A 85 -6.91 -4.36 6.58
C GLY A 85 -6.74 -4.02 5.11
N THR A 86 -7.72 -4.42 4.31
CA THR A 86 -7.82 -4.09 2.88
C THR A 86 -9.14 -3.36 2.55
N ASN A 87 -9.87 -2.92 3.58
CA ASN A 87 -11.16 -2.23 3.42
C ASN A 87 -11.07 -0.89 2.68
N GLN A 88 -9.89 -0.29 2.57
CA GLN A 88 -9.62 0.91 1.79
C GLN A 88 -9.45 0.64 0.30
N VAL A 89 -9.43 -0.61 -0.13
CA VAL A 89 -9.32 -1.03 -1.53
C VAL A 89 -10.62 -1.71 -1.96
N ASP A 90 -11.16 -1.30 -3.10
CA ASP A 90 -12.24 -2.04 -3.75
C ASP A 90 -11.67 -3.31 -4.40
N LEU A 91 -11.74 -4.42 -3.65
CA LEU A 91 -11.16 -5.69 -4.07
C LEU A 91 -11.83 -6.27 -5.32
N ASN A 92 -13.12 -6.02 -5.51
CA ASN A 92 -13.84 -6.47 -6.70
C ASN A 92 -13.37 -5.72 -7.94
N ALA A 93 -13.26 -4.40 -7.84
CA ALA A 93 -12.73 -3.58 -8.93
C ALA A 93 -11.27 -3.93 -9.28
N ALA A 94 -10.44 -4.18 -8.26
CA ALA A 94 -9.06 -4.62 -8.47
C ALA A 94 -8.99 -5.98 -9.18
N ARG A 95 -9.78 -6.96 -8.70
CA ARG A 95 -9.87 -8.29 -9.32
C ARG A 95 -10.29 -8.21 -10.78
N ASP A 96 -11.35 -7.44 -11.08
CA ASP A 96 -11.90 -7.33 -12.43
C ASP A 96 -10.91 -6.69 -13.41
N ARG A 97 -9.93 -5.95 -12.91
CA ARG A 97 -8.84 -5.35 -13.68
C ARG A 97 -7.54 -6.16 -13.65
N GLY A 98 -7.53 -7.31 -12.99
CA GLY A 98 -6.34 -8.15 -12.87
C GLY A 98 -5.24 -7.57 -11.97
N ILE A 99 -5.61 -6.69 -11.03
CA ILE A 99 -4.67 -6.06 -10.09
C ILE A 99 -4.56 -6.91 -8.84
N ALA A 100 -3.37 -7.36 -8.50
CA ALA A 100 -3.11 -8.11 -7.27
C ALA A 100 -3.10 -7.17 -6.05
N VAL A 101 -3.67 -7.62 -4.93
CA VAL A 101 -3.69 -6.86 -3.68
C VAL A 101 -3.00 -7.68 -2.59
N PHE A 102 -1.99 -7.08 -1.97
CA PHE A 102 -1.22 -7.69 -0.88
C PHE A 102 -1.38 -6.88 0.39
N ASN A 103 -1.39 -7.55 1.53
CA ASN A 103 -1.42 -6.91 2.85
C ASN A 103 -0.42 -7.59 3.80
N ALA A 104 -0.30 -7.05 5.02
CA ALA A 104 0.55 -7.59 6.07
C ALA A 104 -0.31 -8.03 7.28
N PRO A 105 -1.06 -9.13 7.18
CA PRO A 105 -2.13 -9.46 8.13
C PRO A 105 -1.63 -9.79 9.54
N TYR A 106 -0.35 -10.13 9.69
CA TYR A 106 0.23 -10.57 10.97
C TYR A 106 1.31 -9.64 11.52
N SER A 107 1.57 -8.50 10.88
CA SER A 107 2.72 -7.64 11.19
C SER A 107 2.74 -7.06 12.60
N ASN A 108 1.57 -6.87 13.21
CA ASN A 108 1.43 -6.31 14.56
C ASN A 108 0.57 -7.17 15.50
N THR A 109 0.29 -8.41 15.15
CA THR A 109 -0.61 -9.30 15.94
C THR A 109 -0.17 -9.40 17.39
N ARG A 110 1.11 -9.60 17.66
CA ARG A 110 1.65 -9.69 19.01
C ARG A 110 1.51 -8.38 19.78
N SER A 111 1.87 -7.26 19.15
CA SER A 111 1.79 -5.94 19.78
C SER A 111 0.37 -5.57 20.16
N VAL A 112 -0.60 -5.86 19.28
CA VAL A 112 -2.02 -5.62 19.56
C VAL A 112 -2.52 -6.52 20.68
N ALA A 113 -2.16 -7.79 20.67
CA ALA A 113 -2.56 -8.73 21.73
C ALA A 113 -2.01 -8.32 23.11
N GLU A 114 -0.75 -7.91 23.17
CA GLU A 114 -0.12 -7.42 24.40
C GLU A 114 -0.78 -6.13 24.91
N LEU A 115 -1.11 -5.19 24.02
CA LEU A 115 -1.80 -3.95 24.39
C LEU A 115 -3.19 -4.23 24.94
N VAL A 116 -3.99 -5.06 24.26
CA VAL A 116 -5.34 -5.43 24.71
C VAL A 116 -5.29 -6.10 26.08
N LEU A 117 -4.35 -7.00 26.31
CA LEU A 117 -4.17 -7.63 27.62
C LEU A 117 -3.81 -6.61 28.70
N ALA A 118 -2.89 -5.70 28.42
CA ALA A 118 -2.50 -4.65 29.34
C ALA A 118 -3.67 -3.72 29.69
N GLU A 119 -4.43 -3.28 28.70
CA GLU A 119 -5.61 -2.44 28.87
C GLU A 119 -6.70 -3.16 29.69
N ALA A 120 -6.94 -4.44 29.43
CA ALA A 120 -7.90 -5.23 30.20
C ALA A 120 -7.50 -5.30 31.69
N ILE A 121 -6.23 -5.49 32.00
CA ILE A 121 -5.71 -5.52 33.37
C ILE A 121 -5.89 -4.14 34.04
N LEU A 122 -5.54 -3.06 33.34
CA LEU A 122 -5.67 -1.70 33.85
C LEU A 122 -7.13 -1.35 34.18
N LEU A 123 -8.06 -1.70 33.30
CA LEU A 123 -9.49 -1.46 33.50
C LEU A 123 -10.04 -2.26 34.70
N LEU A 124 -9.65 -3.53 34.84
CA LEU A 124 -10.06 -4.36 35.98
C LEU A 124 -9.53 -3.83 37.31
N ARG A 125 -8.39 -3.17 37.29
CA ARG A 125 -7.77 -2.57 38.50
C ARG A 125 -8.19 -1.13 38.74
N GLY A 126 -9.02 -0.56 37.89
CA GLY A 126 -9.46 0.84 38.01
C GLY A 126 -8.34 1.86 37.83
N VAL A 127 -7.30 1.53 37.08
CA VAL A 127 -6.21 2.45 36.72
C VAL A 127 -6.56 3.11 35.38
N PRO A 128 -6.65 4.45 35.32
CA PRO A 128 -6.97 5.17 34.07
C PRO A 128 -5.82 5.13 33.06
#